data_5a1dfc6829817af8c7458390dbd7d2f0
#
_entry.id   5a1dfc6829817af8c7458390dbd7d2f0
#
_cell.length_a   1.000
_cell.length_b   1.000
_cell.length_c   1.000
_cell.angle_alpha   90.00
_cell.angle_beta   90.00
_cell.angle_gamma   90.00
#
_symmetry.space_group_name_H-M   'P 1'
#
loop_
_entity.id
_entity.type
_entity.pdbx_description
1 polymer ?
#
loop_
_entity_poly.entity_id
_entity_poly.type
_entity_poly.pdbx_seq_one_letter_code
_entity_poly.pdbx_strand_id
1 'polypeptide(L)'
;FNFIGLSGEEFLLETESQSVFASRNIPVYCILVDHPLYYHKQLDETIPNLTVFCIDRQHISYMKRFYKGIPCHFLPLAGNFLMDKEERVSTDFIPYENREYEVGFIANYVHLPAIEEHFTSQTKEYIDFYHEILNYLRLSR
;
A
#
# COMPACT_ATOMS: atom_id res chain seq x y z
N PHE A 1 9.10 12.98 21.63
CA PHE A 1 8.48 13.22 20.32
C PHE A 1 8.15 11.86 19.68
N ASN A 2 7.02 11.77 19.00
CA ASN A 2 6.64 10.62 18.20
C ASN A 2 6.60 11.07 16.74
N PHE A 3 6.96 10.18 15.82
CA PHE A 3 6.84 10.45 14.40
C PHE A 3 5.76 9.53 13.79
N ILE A 4 4.93 10.10 12.93
CA ILE A 4 3.90 9.36 12.17
C ILE A 4 4.20 9.56 10.70
N GLY A 5 4.56 8.48 10.02
CA GLY A 5 4.82 8.45 8.58
C GLY A 5 3.72 7.78 7.79
N LEU A 6 3.64 8.10 6.52
CA LEU A 6 2.71 7.50 5.57
C LEU A 6 3.50 6.91 4.40
N SER A 7 3.19 5.66 4.06
CA SER A 7 3.76 4.98 2.89
C SER A 7 5.28 4.79 2.90
N GLY A 8 5.91 4.79 4.07
CA GLY A 8 7.31 4.41 4.23
C GLY A 8 8.34 5.46 3.79
N GLU A 9 7.94 6.69 3.50
CA GLU A 9 8.88 7.77 3.15
C GLU A 9 9.80 8.12 4.33
N GLU A 10 9.36 7.89 5.56
CA GLU A 10 10.12 8.09 6.78
C GLU A 10 11.40 7.23 6.85
N PHE A 11 11.44 6.09 6.16
CA PHE A 11 12.62 5.23 6.09
C PHE A 11 13.78 5.84 5.30
N LEU A 12 13.49 6.86 4.50
CA LEU A 12 14.49 7.54 3.67
C LEU A 12 15.28 8.61 4.44
N LEU A 13 14.89 8.90 5.69
CA LEU A 13 15.57 9.88 6.53
C LEU A 13 16.78 9.27 7.23
N GLU A 14 17.93 9.32 6.57
CA GLU A 14 19.19 8.80 7.07
C GLU A 14 20.21 9.91 7.39
N THR A 15 21.07 9.65 8.38
CA THR A 15 22.29 10.40 8.62
C THR A 15 23.49 9.46 8.62
N GLU A 16 24.48 9.74 7.78
CA GLU A 16 25.80 9.08 7.66
C GLU A 16 25.84 7.53 7.63
N SER A 17 24.92 6.80 8.22
CA SER A 17 24.77 5.33 8.16
C SER A 17 23.67 4.78 9.08
N GLN A 18 22.90 5.65 9.70
CA GLN A 18 21.80 5.22 10.60
C GLN A 18 20.56 6.07 10.39
N SER A 19 19.39 5.45 10.52
CA SER A 19 18.14 6.19 10.58
C SER A 19 18.17 7.26 11.67
N VAL A 20 17.75 8.49 11.36
CA VAL A 20 17.61 9.59 12.34
C VAL A 20 16.78 9.17 13.53
N PHE A 21 15.76 8.36 13.32
CA PHE A 21 14.87 7.87 14.37
C PHE A 21 15.57 6.91 15.31
N ALA A 22 16.41 6.03 14.76
CA ALA A 22 17.22 5.09 15.53
C ALA A 22 18.22 5.81 16.44
N SER A 23 18.97 6.77 15.88
CA SER A 23 20.01 7.51 16.61
C SER A 23 19.46 8.33 17.77
N ARG A 24 18.20 8.74 17.70
CA ARG A 24 17.54 9.58 18.73
C ARG A 24 16.49 8.84 19.53
N ASN A 25 16.34 7.52 19.33
CA ASN A 25 15.35 6.68 20.00
C ASN A 25 13.91 7.24 19.90
N ILE A 26 13.54 7.72 18.71
CA ILE A 26 12.22 8.30 18.44
C ILE A 26 11.26 7.17 18.07
N PRO A 27 10.11 7.00 18.76
CA PRO A 27 9.06 6.08 18.32
C PRO A 27 8.52 6.48 16.93
N VAL A 28 8.46 5.50 16.02
CA VAL A 28 7.98 5.69 14.66
C VAL A 28 6.70 4.90 14.46
N TYR A 29 5.67 5.54 13.96
CA TYR A 29 4.40 4.95 13.57
C TYR A 29 4.24 5.08 12.06
N CYS A 30 4.25 3.95 11.36
CA CYS A 30 4.15 3.91 9.91
C CYS A 30 2.78 3.37 9.50
N ILE A 31 2.07 4.08 8.63
CA ILE A 31 0.80 3.63 8.04
C ILE A 31 1.08 3.16 6.62
N LEU A 32 1.00 1.85 6.38
CA LEU A 32 1.15 1.27 5.06
C LEU A 32 -0.20 1.24 4.35
N VAL A 33 -0.33 2.03 3.28
CA VAL A 33 -1.54 2.09 2.46
C VAL A 33 -1.55 1.04 1.35
N ASP A 34 -0.37 0.49 1.01
CA ASP A 34 -0.20 -0.60 0.06
C ASP A 34 0.25 -1.88 0.74
N HIS A 35 0.34 -2.97 -0.03
CA HIS A 35 0.79 -4.26 0.51
C HIS A 35 2.23 -4.16 1.04
N PRO A 36 2.53 -4.71 2.25
CA PRO A 36 3.88 -4.64 2.86
C PRO A 36 5.01 -5.16 1.98
N LEU A 37 4.72 -6.03 1.01
CA LEU A 37 5.70 -6.52 0.04
C LEU A 37 6.40 -5.37 -0.72
N TYR A 38 5.71 -4.27 -1.00
CA TYR A 38 6.31 -3.13 -1.69
C TYR A 38 7.36 -2.40 -0.85
N TYR A 39 7.33 -2.60 0.46
CA TYR A 39 8.20 -1.92 1.43
C TYR A 39 9.24 -2.87 2.05
N HIS A 40 9.53 -4.02 1.40
CA HIS A 40 10.42 -5.03 1.98
C HIS A 40 11.80 -4.49 2.31
N LYS A 41 12.37 -3.63 1.46
CA LYS A 41 13.69 -3.01 1.70
C LYS A 41 13.68 -2.18 2.98
N GLN A 42 12.66 -1.33 3.14
CA GLN A 42 12.50 -0.47 4.29
C GLN A 42 12.20 -1.26 5.57
N LEU A 43 11.38 -2.31 5.47
CA LEU A 43 11.02 -3.16 6.61
C LEU A 43 12.17 -4.09 7.04
N ASP A 44 13.09 -4.42 6.13
CA ASP A 44 14.31 -5.16 6.43
C ASP A 44 15.36 -4.27 7.14
N GLU A 45 15.31 -2.96 6.92
CA GLU A 45 16.11 -1.98 7.63
C GLU A 45 15.54 -1.81 9.04
N THR A 46 16.31 -2.17 10.06
CA THR A 46 15.82 -2.17 11.44
C THR A 46 15.71 -0.75 11.98
N ILE A 47 14.50 -0.20 11.99
CA ILE A 47 14.21 1.01 12.76
C ILE A 47 13.77 0.58 14.16
N PRO A 48 14.53 0.88 15.21
CA PRO A 48 14.10 0.63 16.58
C PRO A 48 12.81 1.39 16.88
N ASN A 49 11.92 0.77 17.65
CA ASN A 49 10.65 1.37 18.04
C ASN A 49 9.68 1.68 16.89
N LEU A 50 9.80 0.94 15.75
CA LEU A 50 8.84 0.99 14.67
C LEU A 50 7.57 0.23 15.05
N THR A 51 6.42 0.87 14.81
CA THR A 51 5.10 0.24 14.86
C THR A 51 4.40 0.48 13.52
N VAL A 52 3.90 -0.58 12.91
CA VAL A 52 3.25 -0.53 11.61
C VAL A 52 1.74 -0.64 11.74
N PHE A 53 1.02 0.18 11.01
CA PHE A 53 -0.42 0.09 10.83
C PHE A 53 -0.72 -0.32 9.39
N CYS A 54 -1.49 -1.39 9.23
CA CYS A 54 -1.91 -1.89 7.91
C CYS A 54 -3.41 -1.68 7.71
N ILE A 55 -3.79 -1.29 6.51
CA ILE A 55 -5.18 -1.02 6.12
C ILE A 55 -5.98 -2.29 5.83
N ASP A 56 -5.31 -3.44 5.65
CA ASP A 56 -5.92 -4.72 5.37
C ASP A 56 -5.49 -5.79 6.38
N ARG A 57 -6.42 -6.69 6.73
CA ARG A 57 -6.15 -7.79 7.67
C ARG A 57 -5.20 -8.84 7.11
N GLN A 58 -5.16 -9.03 5.78
CA GLN A 58 -4.21 -9.93 5.13
C GLN A 58 -2.80 -9.36 5.21
N HIS A 59 -2.63 -8.03 5.12
CA HIS A 59 -1.35 -7.37 5.36
C HIS A 59 -0.80 -7.63 6.77
N ILE A 60 -1.68 -7.66 7.78
CA ILE A 60 -1.30 -8.05 9.14
C ILE A 60 -0.77 -9.50 9.18
N SER A 61 -1.43 -10.41 8.48
CA SER A 61 -1.00 -11.81 8.41
C SER A 61 0.37 -11.94 7.73
N TYR A 62 0.60 -11.17 6.69
CA TYR A 62 1.90 -11.06 6.02
C TYR A 62 2.99 -10.54 6.96
N MET A 63 2.75 -9.41 7.65
CA MET A 63 3.68 -8.83 8.61
C MET A 63 4.02 -9.82 9.73
N LYS A 64 3.04 -10.47 10.33
CA LYS A 64 3.25 -11.48 11.38
C LYS A 64 4.06 -12.68 10.91
N ARG A 65 3.99 -13.03 9.64
CA ARG A 65 4.74 -14.14 9.06
C ARG A 65 6.20 -13.76 8.79
N PHE A 66 6.45 -12.61 8.18
CA PHE A 66 7.76 -12.23 7.67
C PHE A 66 8.51 -11.23 8.55
N TYR A 67 7.80 -10.40 9.31
CA TYR A 67 8.36 -9.30 10.12
C TYR A 67 7.93 -9.41 11.59
N LYS A 68 8.20 -10.57 12.19
CA LYS A 68 7.74 -10.92 13.56
C LYS A 68 8.22 -9.96 14.66
N GLY A 69 9.32 -9.25 14.42
CA GLY A 69 9.90 -8.29 15.38
C GLY A 69 9.23 -6.92 15.34
N ILE A 70 8.37 -6.63 14.35
CA ILE A 70 7.74 -5.33 14.17
C ILE A 70 6.29 -5.42 14.68
N PRO A 71 5.91 -4.65 15.71
CA PRO A 71 4.51 -4.52 16.13
C PRO A 71 3.63 -4.06 14.97
N CYS A 72 2.52 -4.77 14.72
CA CYS A 72 1.65 -4.48 13.61
C CYS A 72 0.18 -4.49 14.02
N HIS A 73 -0.56 -3.45 13.64
CA HIS A 73 -1.95 -3.23 13.99
C HIS A 73 -2.82 -2.95 12.77
N PHE A 74 -4.09 -3.28 12.88
CA PHE A 74 -5.08 -2.97 11.85
C PHE A 74 -5.59 -1.54 12.01
N LEU A 75 -5.51 -0.75 10.94
CA LEU A 75 -6.07 0.59 10.86
C LEU A 75 -6.89 0.68 9.56
N PRO A 76 -8.23 0.60 9.62
CA PRO A 76 -9.05 0.70 8.43
C PRO A 76 -8.91 2.08 7.79
N LEU A 77 -8.93 2.13 6.46
CA LEU A 77 -9.02 3.40 5.75
C LEU A 77 -10.30 4.12 6.14
N ALA A 78 -10.17 5.41 6.40
CA ALA A 78 -11.31 6.31 6.58
C ALA A 78 -11.72 6.87 5.22
N GLY A 79 -13.03 6.96 4.98
CA GLY A 79 -13.59 7.74 3.89
C GLY A 79 -13.68 9.21 4.26
N ASN A 80 -13.54 10.08 3.27
CA ASN A 80 -13.82 11.49 3.41
C ASN A 80 -15.17 11.80 2.77
N PHE A 81 -15.97 12.65 3.40
CA PHE A 81 -17.09 13.29 2.72
C PHE A 81 -16.53 14.44 1.89
N LEU A 82 -16.95 14.53 0.64
CA LEU A 82 -16.76 15.74 -0.14
C LEU A 82 -17.65 16.81 0.49
N MET A 83 -17.04 17.73 1.22
CA MET A 83 -17.76 18.81 1.89
C MET A 83 -17.59 20.09 1.08
N ASP A 84 -18.67 20.78 0.84
CA ASP A 84 -18.59 22.17 0.41
C ASP A 84 -17.87 22.99 1.48
N LYS A 85 -16.86 23.75 1.04
CA LYS A 85 -16.02 24.55 1.95
C LYS A 85 -16.81 25.63 2.67
N GLU A 86 -17.90 26.11 2.08
CA GLU A 86 -18.73 27.19 2.61
C GLU A 86 -19.85 26.67 3.52
N GLU A 87 -20.48 25.57 3.17
CA GLU A 87 -21.64 25.06 3.89
C GLU A 87 -21.33 23.98 4.94
N ARG A 88 -20.15 23.37 4.91
CA ARG A 88 -19.75 22.23 5.76
C ARG A 88 -20.73 21.04 5.73
N VAL A 89 -21.54 20.99 4.70
CA VAL A 89 -22.52 19.94 4.46
C VAL A 89 -22.09 19.16 3.23
N SER A 90 -22.11 17.83 3.32
CA SER A 90 -21.87 16.98 2.13
C SER A 90 -23.04 17.16 1.16
N THR A 91 -22.79 17.79 0.01
CA THR A 91 -23.77 17.93 -1.06
C THR A 91 -23.91 16.65 -1.91
N ASP A 92 -23.01 15.69 -1.73
CA ASP A 92 -22.87 14.54 -2.62
C ASP A 92 -23.41 13.23 -2.00
N PHE A 93 -24.11 13.32 -0.86
CA PHE A 93 -24.74 12.12 -0.33
C PHE A 93 -26.01 11.81 -1.12
N ILE A 94 -25.93 10.78 -1.95
CA ILE A 94 -27.08 10.22 -2.66
C ILE A 94 -27.60 9.03 -1.84
N PRO A 95 -28.87 9.07 -1.33
CA PRO A 95 -29.48 7.93 -0.68
C PRO A 95 -29.41 6.68 -1.57
N TYR A 96 -29.30 5.51 -0.95
CA TYR A 96 -29.09 4.24 -1.68
C TYR A 96 -30.14 4.02 -2.79
N GLU A 97 -31.40 4.30 -2.49
CA GLU A 97 -32.54 4.17 -3.39
C GLU A 97 -32.50 5.10 -4.61
N ASN A 98 -31.70 6.17 -4.54
CA ASN A 98 -31.56 7.17 -5.60
C ASN A 98 -30.26 7.02 -6.39
N ARG A 99 -29.45 5.99 -6.10
CA ARG A 99 -28.19 5.76 -6.80
C ARG A 99 -28.44 5.15 -8.16
N GLU A 100 -27.75 5.66 -9.17
CA GLU A 100 -27.80 5.12 -10.52
C GLU A 100 -27.19 3.71 -10.63
N TYR A 101 -26.20 3.41 -9.77
CA TYR A 101 -25.50 2.12 -9.75
C TYR A 101 -25.51 1.54 -8.34
N GLU A 102 -25.83 0.25 -8.24
CA GLU A 102 -25.76 -0.47 -6.95
C GLU A 102 -24.32 -0.69 -6.51
N VAL A 103 -23.43 -0.98 -7.47
CA VAL A 103 -22.01 -1.24 -7.24
C VAL A 103 -21.18 -0.49 -8.27
N GLY A 104 -20.19 0.27 -7.82
CA GLY A 104 -19.20 0.93 -8.66
C GLY A 104 -17.80 0.36 -8.40
N PHE A 105 -17.02 0.13 -9.45
CA PHE A 105 -15.62 -0.21 -9.38
C PHE A 105 -14.80 0.82 -10.16
N ILE A 106 -13.88 1.47 -9.46
CA ILE A 106 -12.97 2.45 -10.06
C ILE A 106 -11.55 1.90 -9.95
N ALA A 107 -10.88 1.76 -11.08
CA ALA A 107 -9.50 1.30 -11.14
C ALA A 107 -8.74 2.02 -12.26
N ASN A 108 -7.40 2.02 -12.12
CA ASN A 108 -6.54 2.48 -13.20
C ASN A 108 -6.58 1.46 -14.34
N TYR A 109 -6.82 1.95 -15.55
CA TYR A 109 -6.69 1.14 -16.75
C TYR A 109 -5.27 1.23 -17.28
N VAL A 110 -4.61 0.10 -17.38
CA VAL A 110 -3.31 -0.01 -18.05
C VAL A 110 -3.53 -0.66 -19.41
N HIS A 111 -3.18 0.04 -20.47
CA HIS A 111 -3.34 -0.46 -21.83
C HIS A 111 -2.39 -1.63 -22.10
N LEU A 112 -2.92 -2.76 -22.55
CA LEU A 112 -2.16 -4.00 -22.72
C LEU A 112 -0.85 -3.84 -23.52
N PRO A 113 -0.83 -3.12 -24.68
CA PRO A 113 0.40 -2.85 -25.41
C PRO A 113 1.47 -2.13 -24.62
N ALA A 114 1.11 -1.25 -23.66
CA ALA A 114 2.10 -0.58 -22.80
C ALA A 114 2.75 -1.56 -21.80
N ILE A 115 2.02 -2.57 -21.37
CA ILE A 115 2.56 -3.67 -20.56
C ILE A 115 3.51 -4.52 -21.40
N GLU A 116 3.10 -4.88 -22.62
CA GLU A 116 3.91 -5.69 -23.55
C GLU A 116 5.19 -4.96 -23.95
N GLU A 117 5.14 -3.65 -24.19
CA GLU A 117 6.33 -2.84 -24.46
C GLU A 117 7.34 -2.87 -23.31
N HIS A 118 6.84 -2.85 -22.07
CA HIS A 118 7.71 -2.98 -20.87
C HIS A 118 8.49 -4.30 -20.85
N PHE A 119 7.95 -5.37 -21.41
CA PHE A 119 8.60 -6.67 -21.45
C PHE A 119 9.65 -6.81 -22.55
N THR A 120 9.71 -5.92 -23.53
CA THR A 120 10.68 -5.99 -24.63
C THR A 120 12.14 -5.96 -24.17
N SER A 121 12.40 -5.39 -22.99
CA SER A 121 13.75 -5.33 -22.37
C SER A 121 14.03 -6.49 -21.41
N GLN A 122 13.08 -7.40 -21.19
CA GLN A 122 13.23 -8.50 -20.25
C GLN A 122 13.80 -9.75 -20.89
N THR A 123 14.30 -10.68 -20.06
CA THR A 123 14.80 -11.97 -20.55
C THR A 123 13.67 -12.82 -21.11
N LYS A 124 14.03 -13.73 -22.04
CA LYS A 124 13.05 -14.64 -22.63
C LYS A 124 12.35 -15.50 -21.58
N GLU A 125 13.08 -16.00 -20.58
CA GLU A 125 12.51 -16.82 -19.50
C GLU A 125 11.47 -16.06 -18.71
N TYR A 126 11.69 -14.76 -18.46
CA TYR A 126 10.72 -13.91 -17.78
C TYR A 126 9.45 -13.72 -18.59
N ILE A 127 9.58 -13.47 -19.90
CA ILE A 127 8.46 -13.30 -20.83
C ILE A 127 7.65 -14.61 -20.93
N ASP A 128 8.31 -15.75 -21.06
CA ASP A 128 7.66 -17.06 -21.14
C ASP A 128 6.90 -17.37 -19.84
N PHE A 129 7.47 -17.09 -18.67
CA PHE A 129 6.81 -17.25 -17.37
C PHE A 129 5.57 -16.34 -17.25
N TYR A 130 5.66 -15.09 -17.68
CA TYR A 130 4.51 -14.17 -17.70
C TYR A 130 3.35 -14.71 -18.55
N HIS A 131 3.65 -15.20 -19.76
CA HIS A 131 2.65 -15.79 -20.65
C HIS A 131 2.03 -17.07 -20.07
N GLU A 132 2.82 -17.89 -19.38
CA GLU A 132 2.32 -19.07 -18.68
C GLU A 132 1.29 -18.68 -17.61
N ILE A 133 1.58 -17.69 -16.78
CA ILE A 133 0.63 -17.16 -15.78
C ILE A 133 -0.64 -16.66 -16.45
N LEU A 134 -0.54 -15.85 -17.52
CA LEU A 134 -1.71 -15.35 -18.22
C LEU A 134 -2.57 -16.47 -18.79
N ASN A 135 -1.98 -17.50 -19.36
CA ASN A 135 -2.70 -18.64 -19.88
C ASN A 135 -3.38 -19.42 -18.76
N TYR A 136 -2.71 -19.64 -17.63
CA TYR A 136 -3.30 -20.27 -16.47
C TYR A 136 -4.53 -19.50 -15.96
N LEU A 137 -4.44 -18.18 -15.84
CA LEU A 137 -5.54 -17.34 -15.40
C LEU A 137 -6.72 -17.32 -16.39
N ARG A 138 -6.47 -17.44 -17.70
CA ARG A 138 -7.52 -17.53 -18.73
C ARG A 138 -8.26 -18.87 -18.68
N LEU A 139 -7.56 -19.95 -18.34
CA LEU A 139 -8.14 -21.29 -18.30
C LEU A 139 -8.86 -21.58 -16.96
N SER A 140 -8.59 -20.80 -15.92
CA SER A 140 -9.20 -20.95 -14.59
C SER A 140 -10.53 -20.19 -14.43
N ARG A 141 -11.03 -19.58 -15.49
CA ARG A 141 -12.38 -18.99 -15.56
C ARG A 141 -13.34 -20.00 -16.19
#